data_001416da084706886090bddf7a03d52e
#
_entry.id   001416da084706886090bddf7a03d52e
#
_cell.length_a   1.000
_cell.length_b   1.000
_cell.length_c   1.000
_cell.angle_alpha   90.00
_cell.angle_beta   90.00
_cell.angle_gamma   90.00
#
_symmetry.space_group_name_H-M   'P 1'
#
loop_
_entity.id
_entity.type
_entity.pdbx_description
1 polymer ?
#
loop_
_entity_poly.entity_id
_entity_poly.type
_entity_poly.pdbx_seq_one_letter_code
_entity_poly.pdbx_strand_id
1 'polypeptide(L)'
;IYDERGIRENAARLKQAFSWNKGYKEYFAVKATPNPFLLNILKDMGCGTDCSSMTELMMSRACGFSGPDIMFSSNDTPPEEFAYAKKLGAIINLDDITHIQCLDDITHIQCLEETLGHIPETISCRFNPGGLFKISNDIMDNPGDSKYGMTTEQIGQAFKILKEKGAKHFGIHAFLASNTVTNEYYPMLAKILFELAVKLKEETGVHIAFINLSGGIGIPY
;
A
#
# COMPACT_ATOMS: atom_id res chain seq x y z
N ILE A 1 7.22 10.05 25.66
CA ILE A 1 8.16 11.10 25.20
C ILE A 1 8.68 10.67 23.85
N TYR A 2 8.64 11.57 22.87
CA TYR A 2 9.19 11.34 21.52
C TYR A 2 10.48 12.13 21.34
N ASP A 3 11.46 11.53 20.69
CA ASP A 3 12.71 12.19 20.32
C ASP A 3 12.61 12.68 18.86
N GLU A 4 12.31 13.97 18.68
CA GLU A 4 12.20 14.58 17.36
C GLU A 4 13.50 14.45 16.55
N ARG A 5 14.64 14.62 17.20
CA ARG A 5 15.94 14.48 16.53
C ARG A 5 16.12 13.07 15.97
N GLY A 6 15.83 12.05 16.79
CA GLY A 6 15.91 10.65 16.36
C GLY A 6 14.95 10.33 15.20
N ILE A 7 13.73 10.88 15.22
CA ILE A 7 12.76 10.73 14.13
C ILE A 7 13.32 11.32 12.83
N ARG A 8 13.83 12.55 12.86
CA ARG A 8 14.41 13.22 11.69
C ARG A 8 15.67 12.50 11.16
N GLU A 9 16.55 12.05 12.04
CA GLU A 9 17.73 11.28 11.67
C GLU A 9 17.37 9.96 11.00
N ASN A 10 16.37 9.21 11.50
CA ASN A 10 15.93 7.96 10.91
C ASN A 10 15.29 8.17 9.53
N ALA A 11 14.41 9.16 9.39
CA ALA A 11 13.83 9.51 8.09
C ALA A 11 14.91 9.89 7.06
N ALA A 12 15.92 10.66 7.48
CA ALA A 12 17.03 11.03 6.62
C ALA A 12 17.88 9.81 6.20
N ARG A 13 18.19 8.89 7.13
CA ARG A 13 18.91 7.64 6.84
C ARG A 13 18.17 6.76 5.84
N LEU A 14 16.86 6.60 6.01
CA LEU A 14 16.04 5.83 5.10
C LEU A 14 16.04 6.43 3.70
N LYS A 15 15.84 7.74 3.60
CA LYS A 15 15.91 8.47 2.33
C LYS A 15 17.29 8.34 1.67
N GLN A 16 18.36 8.37 2.45
CA GLN A 16 19.72 8.18 1.95
C GLN A 16 19.93 6.76 1.43
N ALA A 17 19.45 5.74 2.15
CA ALA A 17 19.55 4.34 1.74
C ALA A 17 18.89 4.06 0.38
N PHE A 18 17.81 4.77 0.06
CA PHE A 18 17.10 4.67 -1.22
C PHE A 18 17.44 5.77 -2.22
N SER A 19 18.53 6.53 -2.01
CA SER A 19 18.92 7.65 -2.90
C SER A 19 19.25 7.25 -4.33
N TRP A 20 19.56 5.98 -4.58
CA TRP A 20 19.73 5.40 -5.91
C TRP A 20 18.42 5.37 -6.73
N ASN A 21 17.25 5.37 -6.06
CA ASN A 21 15.93 5.43 -6.69
C ASN A 21 15.34 6.84 -6.52
N LYS A 22 15.40 7.65 -7.59
CA LYS A 22 14.87 9.04 -7.58
C LYS A 22 13.37 9.11 -7.30
N GLY A 23 12.63 8.03 -7.57
CA GLY A 23 11.19 7.92 -7.33
C GLY A 23 10.82 7.42 -5.92
N TYR A 24 11.80 7.12 -5.07
CA TYR A 24 11.53 6.64 -3.71
C TYR A 24 10.74 7.65 -2.89
N LYS A 25 9.72 7.15 -2.22
CA LYS A 25 8.93 7.90 -1.24
C LYS A 25 8.54 7.02 -0.07
N GLU A 26 8.74 7.53 1.12
CA GLU A 26 8.26 6.90 2.35
C GLU A 26 6.84 7.35 2.66
N TYR A 27 5.98 6.40 3.04
CA TYR A 27 4.63 6.65 3.53
C TYR A 27 4.51 6.12 4.94
N PHE A 28 4.28 7.00 5.88
CA PHE A 28 4.14 6.64 7.29
C PHE A 28 2.73 6.13 7.58
N ALA A 29 2.63 4.91 8.13
CA ALA A 29 1.36 4.32 8.55
C ALA A 29 0.77 5.11 9.73
N VAL A 30 -0.29 5.86 9.49
CA VAL A 30 -0.90 6.74 10.50
C VAL A 30 -1.37 5.97 11.73
N LYS A 31 -1.90 4.76 11.53
CA LYS A 31 -2.34 3.88 12.64
C LYS A 31 -1.25 3.53 13.63
N ALA A 32 0.02 3.52 13.23
CA ALA A 32 1.13 3.19 14.11
C ALA A 32 1.33 4.25 15.21
N THR A 33 1.14 5.52 14.86
CA THR A 33 1.19 6.64 15.81
C THR A 33 0.37 7.82 15.27
N PRO A 34 -0.95 7.86 15.55
CA PRO A 34 -1.83 8.89 15.02
C PRO A 34 -1.66 10.22 15.78
N ASN A 35 -0.51 10.84 15.60
CA ASN A 35 -0.14 12.10 16.28
C ASN A 35 0.19 13.17 15.26
N PRO A 36 -0.60 14.28 15.15
CA PRO A 36 -0.38 15.35 14.19
C PRO A 36 1.01 15.99 14.26
N PHE A 37 1.61 16.09 15.45
CA PHE A 37 2.98 16.63 15.58
C PHE A 37 4.00 15.75 14.88
N LEU A 38 3.89 14.42 15.03
CA LEU A 38 4.81 13.48 14.37
C LEU A 38 4.57 13.46 12.87
N LEU A 39 3.32 13.50 12.42
CA LEU A 39 2.99 13.57 11.00
C LEU A 39 3.57 14.84 10.36
N ASN A 40 3.54 15.98 11.04
CA ASN A 40 4.15 17.21 10.54
C ASN A 40 5.67 17.12 10.46
N ILE A 41 6.35 16.50 11.44
CA ILE A 41 7.81 16.26 11.38
C ILE A 41 8.15 15.41 10.15
N LEU A 42 7.40 14.32 9.93
CA LEU A 42 7.63 13.43 8.78
C LEU A 42 7.29 14.10 7.44
N LYS A 43 6.27 14.96 7.41
CA LYS A 43 5.95 15.79 6.24
C LYS A 43 7.10 16.72 5.88
N ASP A 44 7.71 17.40 6.86
CA ASP A 44 8.89 18.24 6.66
C ASP A 44 10.07 17.46 6.06
N MET A 45 10.15 16.16 6.37
CA MET A 45 11.17 15.24 5.82
C MET A 45 10.81 14.71 4.42
N GLY A 46 9.63 15.05 3.89
CA GLY A 46 9.15 14.65 2.57
C GLY A 46 8.43 13.30 2.56
N CYS A 47 8.05 12.76 3.71
CA CYS A 47 7.23 11.55 3.80
C CYS A 47 5.77 11.85 3.43
N GLY A 48 5.07 10.85 2.92
CA GLY A 48 3.62 10.80 2.82
C GLY A 48 2.99 10.09 4.01
N THR A 49 1.67 9.86 3.93
CA THR A 49 0.90 9.09 4.92
C THR A 49 0.24 7.89 4.27
N ASP A 50 0.25 6.75 4.95
CA ASP A 50 -0.57 5.58 4.62
C ASP A 50 -1.73 5.49 5.61
N CYS A 51 -2.95 5.57 5.10
CA CYS A 51 -4.20 5.65 5.85
C CYS A 51 -5.01 4.37 5.63
N SER A 52 -5.65 3.86 6.68
CA SER A 52 -6.50 2.68 6.64
C SER A 52 -7.94 2.94 7.10
N SER A 53 -8.30 4.19 7.33
CA SER A 53 -9.64 4.60 7.77
C SER A 53 -9.95 6.06 7.45
N MET A 54 -11.25 6.42 7.52
CA MET A 54 -11.72 7.79 7.38
C MET A 54 -11.01 8.75 8.33
N THR A 55 -10.85 8.37 9.59
CA THR A 55 -10.22 9.21 10.61
C THR A 55 -8.76 9.52 10.27
N GLU A 56 -8.04 8.54 9.74
CA GLU A 56 -6.64 8.73 9.31
C GLU A 56 -6.53 9.63 8.09
N LEU A 57 -7.45 9.49 7.13
CA LEU A 57 -7.57 10.40 5.99
C LEU A 57 -7.85 11.85 6.43
N MET A 58 -8.78 12.03 7.37
CA MET A 58 -9.10 13.34 7.93
C MET A 58 -7.91 13.97 8.66
N MET A 59 -7.18 13.16 9.45
CA MET A 59 -5.98 13.60 10.16
C MET A 59 -4.87 14.02 9.18
N SER A 60 -4.62 13.19 8.17
CA SER A 60 -3.64 13.50 7.13
C SER A 60 -3.96 14.79 6.42
N ARG A 61 -5.22 15.01 6.05
CA ARG A 61 -5.68 16.29 5.49
C ARG A 61 -5.46 17.46 6.44
N ALA A 62 -5.80 17.30 7.72
CA ALA A 62 -5.63 18.34 8.73
C ALA A 62 -4.15 18.73 8.91
N CYS A 63 -3.22 17.76 8.74
CA CYS A 63 -1.77 18.01 8.69
C CYS A 63 -1.29 18.57 7.35
N GLY A 64 -2.20 18.78 6.37
CA GLY A 64 -1.90 19.38 5.08
C GLY A 64 -1.27 18.42 4.07
N PHE A 65 -1.48 17.11 4.19
CA PHE A 65 -1.22 16.16 3.12
C PHE A 65 -2.34 16.17 2.09
N SER A 66 -2.01 15.90 0.82
CA SER A 66 -2.99 15.85 -0.27
C SER A 66 -2.42 15.11 -1.49
N GLY A 67 -3.30 14.68 -2.37
CA GLY A 67 -2.89 14.03 -3.62
C GLY A 67 -2.08 12.77 -3.39
N PRO A 68 -1.03 12.54 -4.19
CA PRO A 68 -0.18 11.36 -4.10
C PRO A 68 0.71 11.32 -2.85
N ASP A 69 0.59 12.28 -1.94
CA ASP A 69 1.21 12.21 -0.62
C ASP A 69 0.41 11.37 0.37
N ILE A 70 -0.79 10.94 -0.02
CA ILE A 70 -1.65 10.05 0.76
C ILE A 70 -1.80 8.74 0.01
N MET A 71 -1.50 7.63 0.67
CA MET A 71 -1.88 6.29 0.27
C MET A 71 -3.06 5.84 1.13
N PHE A 72 -4.04 5.17 0.52
CA PHE A 72 -5.20 4.65 1.22
C PHE A 72 -5.27 3.14 1.04
N SER A 73 -4.97 2.41 2.11
CA SER A 73 -4.88 0.95 2.16
C SER A 73 -5.82 0.44 3.25
N SER A 74 -7.04 0.05 2.87
CA SER A 74 -8.06 -0.45 3.78
C SER A 74 -8.54 -1.83 3.34
N ASN A 75 -8.81 -2.72 4.31
CA ASN A 75 -9.21 -4.10 4.05
C ASN A 75 -10.74 -4.25 3.99
N ASP A 76 -11.47 -3.38 4.69
CA ASP A 76 -12.93 -3.37 4.75
C ASP A 76 -13.38 -1.92 4.56
N THR A 77 -13.58 -1.54 3.31
CA THR A 77 -13.67 -0.14 2.93
C THR A 77 -15.10 0.26 2.57
N PRO A 78 -15.78 1.04 3.44
CA PRO A 78 -17.06 1.64 3.12
C PRO A 78 -16.97 2.59 1.90
N PRO A 79 -18.04 2.73 1.10
CA PRO A 79 -18.07 3.61 -0.08
C PRO A 79 -17.65 5.06 0.20
N GLU A 80 -18.06 5.59 1.34
CA GLU A 80 -17.75 6.96 1.76
C GLU A 80 -16.24 7.20 1.98
N GLU A 81 -15.49 6.18 2.38
CA GLU A 81 -14.03 6.27 2.53
C GLU A 81 -13.34 6.33 1.17
N PHE A 82 -13.79 5.56 0.19
CA PHE A 82 -13.31 5.67 -1.19
C PHE A 82 -13.60 7.06 -1.77
N ALA A 83 -14.83 7.56 -1.57
CA ALA A 83 -15.22 8.90 -2.02
C ALA A 83 -14.31 9.99 -1.40
N TYR A 84 -14.02 9.86 -0.11
CA TYR A 84 -13.17 10.81 0.58
C TYR A 84 -11.70 10.69 0.16
N ALA A 85 -11.15 9.47 0.02
CA ALA A 85 -9.80 9.23 -0.49
C ALA A 85 -9.62 9.85 -1.88
N LYS A 86 -10.59 9.64 -2.79
CA LYS A 86 -10.60 10.29 -4.11
C LYS A 86 -10.63 11.81 -4.01
N LYS A 87 -11.49 12.37 -3.17
CA LYS A 87 -11.58 13.82 -2.96
C LYS A 87 -10.25 14.42 -2.54
N LEU A 88 -9.45 13.66 -1.80
CA LEU A 88 -8.10 14.05 -1.40
C LEU A 88 -7.06 13.83 -2.52
N GLY A 89 -7.41 13.09 -3.57
CA GLY A 89 -6.48 12.67 -4.62
C GLY A 89 -5.53 11.56 -4.18
N ALA A 90 -5.87 10.81 -3.13
CA ALA A 90 -5.05 9.73 -2.59
C ALA A 90 -4.86 8.59 -3.58
N ILE A 91 -3.74 7.89 -3.49
CA ILE A 91 -3.51 6.62 -4.19
C ILE A 91 -4.28 5.54 -3.45
N ILE A 92 -5.21 4.87 -4.15
CA ILE A 92 -6.04 3.80 -3.56
C ILE A 92 -5.37 2.46 -3.79
N ASN A 93 -5.26 1.65 -2.73
CA ASN A 93 -4.81 0.27 -2.77
C ASN A 93 -5.99 -0.68 -2.53
N LEU A 94 -6.20 -1.62 -3.46
CA LEU A 94 -7.25 -2.64 -3.36
C LEU A 94 -6.68 -3.91 -2.74
N ASP A 95 -7.34 -4.42 -1.72
CA ASP A 95 -6.84 -5.50 -0.88
C ASP A 95 -7.25 -6.90 -1.36
N ASP A 96 -8.40 -7.05 -2.02
CA ASP A 96 -8.94 -8.35 -2.40
C ASP A 96 -9.61 -8.34 -3.78
N ILE A 97 -9.56 -9.49 -4.48
CA ILE A 97 -10.25 -9.74 -5.74
C ILE A 97 -11.67 -10.26 -5.52
N THR A 98 -12.00 -10.87 -4.38
CA THR A 98 -13.39 -11.27 -4.08
C THR A 98 -14.29 -10.06 -4.09
N HIS A 99 -13.73 -8.92 -3.86
CA HIS A 99 -14.31 -7.64 -4.16
C HIS A 99 -14.40 -7.32 -5.68
N ILE A 100 -13.94 -8.23 -6.57
CA ILE A 100 -14.01 -8.14 -8.03
C ILE A 100 -14.97 -9.20 -8.63
N GLN A 101 -15.21 -10.33 -7.96
CA GLN A 101 -15.86 -11.53 -8.52
C GLN A 101 -17.26 -11.85 -8.01
N CYS A 102 -17.79 -11.15 -7.01
CA CYS A 102 -19.16 -11.40 -6.56
C CYS A 102 -20.15 -10.93 -7.62
N LEU A 103 -20.80 -11.90 -8.29
CA LEU A 103 -21.79 -11.66 -9.34
C LEU A 103 -23.12 -11.08 -8.80
N ASP A 104 -23.34 -11.09 -7.48
CA ASP A 104 -24.57 -10.63 -6.84
C ASP A 104 -24.38 -9.57 -5.74
N ASP A 105 -23.09 -9.20 -5.41
CA ASP A 105 -22.79 -8.13 -4.45
C ASP A 105 -21.80 -7.13 -5.04
N ILE A 106 -21.96 -5.85 -4.68
CA ILE A 106 -21.14 -4.74 -5.16
C ILE A 106 -19.67 -4.96 -4.79
N THR A 107 -18.83 -5.22 -5.78
CA THR A 107 -17.38 -5.45 -5.61
C THR A 107 -16.62 -4.15 -5.29
N HIS A 108 -15.43 -4.22 -4.69
CA HIS A 108 -14.63 -3.00 -4.43
C HIS A 108 -14.34 -2.21 -5.72
N ILE A 109 -14.05 -2.86 -6.85
CA ILE A 109 -13.89 -2.15 -8.12
C ILE A 109 -15.23 -1.57 -8.60
N GLN A 110 -16.29 -2.32 -8.51
CA GLN A 110 -17.63 -1.85 -8.87
C GLN A 110 -18.10 -0.78 -7.89
N CYS A 111 -17.94 -1.00 -6.58
CA CYS A 111 -18.20 -0.01 -5.54
C CYS A 111 -17.35 1.25 -5.75
N LEU A 112 -16.09 1.09 -6.08
CA LEU A 112 -15.19 2.20 -6.42
C LEU A 112 -15.71 2.94 -7.67
N GLU A 113 -16.06 2.22 -8.74
CA GLU A 113 -16.57 2.79 -9.98
C GLU A 113 -17.91 3.49 -9.78
N GLU A 114 -18.86 2.86 -9.08
CA GLU A 114 -20.18 3.44 -8.77
C GLU A 114 -20.07 4.67 -7.85
N THR A 115 -19.19 4.58 -6.84
CA THR A 115 -18.97 5.69 -5.89
C THR A 115 -18.24 6.85 -6.54
N LEU A 116 -17.29 6.56 -7.42
CA LEU A 116 -16.40 7.56 -8.01
C LEU A 116 -16.81 7.97 -9.43
N GLY A 117 -17.68 7.21 -10.09
CA GLY A 117 -18.04 7.39 -11.49
C GLY A 117 -16.95 7.01 -12.50
N HIS A 118 -15.75 6.69 -12.05
CA HIS A 118 -14.63 6.20 -12.87
C HIS A 118 -13.52 5.63 -12.00
N ILE A 119 -12.72 4.72 -12.55
CA ILE A 119 -11.52 4.19 -11.88
C ILE A 119 -10.40 5.24 -11.91
N PRO A 120 -9.65 5.44 -10.80
CA PRO A 120 -8.50 6.33 -10.78
C PRO A 120 -7.41 5.90 -11.80
N GLU A 121 -6.74 6.88 -12.40
CA GLU A 121 -5.63 6.58 -13.33
C GLU A 121 -4.46 5.85 -12.66
N THR A 122 -4.22 6.12 -11.38
CA THR A 122 -3.20 5.44 -10.56
C THR A 122 -3.90 4.63 -9.49
N ILE A 123 -3.66 3.32 -9.48
CA ILE A 123 -4.27 2.39 -8.54
C ILE A 123 -3.29 1.29 -8.16
N SER A 124 -3.40 0.77 -6.94
CA SER A 124 -2.56 -0.32 -6.44
C SER A 124 -3.40 -1.52 -6.04
N CYS A 125 -2.83 -2.71 -6.14
CA CYS A 125 -3.43 -3.94 -5.63
C CYS A 125 -2.46 -4.62 -4.66
N ARG A 126 -3.02 -5.19 -3.58
CA ARG A 126 -2.27 -5.97 -2.61
C ARG A 126 -2.09 -7.39 -3.12
N PHE A 127 -0.84 -7.82 -3.12
CA PHE A 127 -0.42 -9.15 -3.49
C PHE A 127 -0.18 -10.03 -2.25
N ASN A 128 -0.59 -11.28 -2.32
CA ASN A 128 -0.29 -12.33 -1.37
C ASN A 128 0.46 -13.47 -2.09
N PRO A 129 1.76 -13.69 -1.79
CA PRO A 129 2.55 -14.74 -2.43
C PRO A 129 2.17 -16.16 -1.99
N GLY A 130 1.25 -16.30 -1.03
CA GLY A 130 0.86 -17.62 -0.50
C GLY A 130 2.02 -18.34 0.20
N GLY A 131 1.99 -19.66 0.19
CA GLY A 131 2.99 -20.52 0.85
C GLY A 131 4.40 -20.45 0.27
N LEU A 132 4.67 -19.65 -0.74
CA LEU A 132 6.00 -19.42 -1.31
C LEU A 132 6.90 -18.60 -0.37
N PHE A 133 6.31 -17.89 0.58
CA PHE A 133 7.03 -17.03 1.51
C PHE A 133 6.93 -17.63 2.92
N LYS A 134 8.01 -18.23 3.41
CA LYS A 134 8.11 -18.73 4.78
C LYS A 134 9.00 -17.82 5.60
N ILE A 135 8.42 -17.20 6.63
CA ILE A 135 9.17 -16.44 7.64
C ILE A 135 9.20 -17.30 8.91
N SER A 136 10.37 -17.42 9.52
CA SER A 136 10.57 -18.19 10.74
C SER A 136 10.09 -17.49 12.03
N ASN A 137 9.13 -16.58 11.94
CA ASN A 137 8.60 -15.85 13.08
C ASN A 137 7.20 -16.34 13.44
N ASP A 138 7.05 -16.82 14.68
CA ASP A 138 5.77 -17.30 15.28
C ASP A 138 4.67 -16.23 15.42
N ILE A 139 4.84 -15.03 14.86
CA ILE A 139 3.97 -13.87 15.10
C ILE A 139 2.99 -13.62 13.94
N MET A 140 3.18 -14.24 12.79
CA MET A 140 2.24 -14.12 11.66
C MET A 140 1.88 -15.48 11.08
N ASP A 141 0.59 -15.62 10.75
CA ASP A 141 0.09 -16.75 9.98
C ASP A 141 0.93 -16.95 8.72
N ASN A 142 1.14 -18.19 8.32
CA ASN A 142 1.77 -18.48 7.04
C ASN A 142 1.05 -17.67 5.95
N PRO A 143 1.76 -17.04 5.00
CA PRO A 143 1.10 -16.31 3.92
C PRO A 143 0.05 -17.11 3.16
N GLY A 144 0.14 -18.45 3.16
CA GLY A 144 -0.88 -19.34 2.63
C GLY A 144 -2.22 -19.32 3.40
N ASP A 145 -2.19 -18.92 4.67
CA ASP A 145 -3.36 -18.80 5.55
C ASP A 145 -3.87 -17.36 5.67
N SER A 146 -3.16 -16.40 5.06
CA SER A 146 -3.54 -14.99 5.08
C SER A 146 -4.82 -14.76 4.28
N LYS A 147 -5.81 -14.10 4.93
CA LYS A 147 -7.09 -13.74 4.32
C LYS A 147 -7.00 -12.55 3.36
N TYR A 148 -5.87 -11.85 3.31
CA TYR A 148 -5.73 -10.56 2.63
C TYR A 148 -4.72 -10.62 1.49
N GLY A 149 -5.04 -9.90 0.42
CA GLY A 149 -4.21 -9.81 -0.76
C GLY A 149 -4.57 -10.85 -1.84
N MET A 150 -4.29 -10.50 -3.07
CA MET A 150 -4.60 -11.27 -4.27
C MET A 150 -3.50 -12.27 -4.59
N THR A 151 -3.86 -13.47 -5.05
CA THR A 151 -2.90 -14.42 -5.65
C THR A 151 -2.31 -13.87 -6.95
N THR A 152 -1.31 -14.54 -7.50
CA THR A 152 -0.71 -14.16 -8.79
C THR A 152 -1.73 -14.10 -9.93
N GLU A 153 -2.64 -15.08 -9.98
CA GLU A 153 -3.68 -15.16 -10.99
C GLU A 153 -4.71 -14.04 -10.79
N GLN A 154 -5.12 -13.83 -9.55
CA GLN A 154 -6.10 -12.81 -9.19
C GLN A 154 -5.60 -11.39 -9.48
N ILE A 155 -4.36 -11.05 -9.13
CA ILE A 155 -3.82 -9.72 -9.39
C ILE A 155 -3.65 -9.48 -10.90
N GLY A 156 -3.33 -10.52 -11.68
CA GLY A 156 -3.29 -10.45 -13.13
C GLY A 156 -4.65 -10.16 -13.74
N GLN A 157 -5.72 -10.80 -13.24
CA GLN A 157 -7.10 -10.53 -13.65
C GLN A 157 -7.54 -9.11 -13.24
N ALA A 158 -7.25 -8.73 -11.99
CA ALA A 158 -7.56 -7.39 -11.49
C ALA A 158 -6.94 -6.29 -12.36
N PHE A 159 -5.67 -6.45 -12.73
CA PHE A 159 -4.98 -5.47 -13.56
C PHE A 159 -5.55 -5.37 -14.98
N LYS A 160 -6.00 -6.48 -15.57
CA LYS A 160 -6.71 -6.45 -16.87
C LYS A 160 -8.00 -5.66 -16.76
N ILE A 161 -8.84 -5.99 -15.78
CA ILE A 161 -10.13 -5.30 -15.54
C ILE A 161 -9.91 -3.81 -15.28
N LEU A 162 -8.99 -3.45 -14.40
CA LEU A 162 -8.70 -2.06 -14.07
C LEU A 162 -8.17 -1.28 -15.28
N LYS A 163 -7.34 -1.92 -16.12
CA LYS A 163 -6.84 -1.32 -17.37
C LYS A 163 -7.98 -1.05 -18.36
N GLU A 164 -8.90 -2.01 -18.55
CA GLU A 164 -10.08 -1.85 -19.39
C GLU A 164 -10.98 -0.71 -18.90
N LYS A 165 -11.05 -0.51 -17.57
CA LYS A 165 -11.82 0.57 -16.91
C LYS A 165 -11.06 1.91 -16.85
N GLY A 166 -9.88 2.02 -17.44
CA GLY A 166 -9.16 3.29 -17.64
C GLY A 166 -7.98 3.57 -16.72
N ALA A 167 -7.58 2.63 -15.85
CA ALA A 167 -6.35 2.77 -15.07
C ALA A 167 -5.12 2.73 -16.01
N LYS A 168 -4.11 3.57 -15.72
CA LYS A 168 -2.89 3.74 -16.54
C LYS A 168 -1.62 3.35 -15.79
N HIS A 169 -1.58 3.61 -14.49
CA HIS A 169 -0.42 3.43 -13.62
C HIS A 169 -0.77 2.48 -12.49
N PHE A 170 -0.07 1.36 -12.42
CA PHE A 170 -0.37 0.29 -11.48
C PHE A 170 0.68 0.17 -10.40
N GLY A 171 0.24 0.05 -9.16
CA GLY A 171 1.08 -0.27 -8.02
C GLY A 171 0.91 -1.72 -7.57
N ILE A 172 1.98 -2.29 -7.05
CA ILE A 172 1.94 -3.58 -6.36
C ILE A 172 2.31 -3.33 -4.91
N HIS A 173 1.46 -3.80 -4.00
CA HIS A 173 1.66 -3.71 -2.56
C HIS A 173 1.69 -5.12 -1.96
N ALA A 174 2.55 -5.37 -0.98
CA ALA A 174 2.50 -6.59 -0.18
C ALA A 174 2.84 -6.29 1.28
N PHE A 175 2.01 -6.78 2.19
CA PHE A 175 2.21 -6.69 3.63
C PHE A 175 2.14 -8.09 4.24
N LEU A 176 3.29 -8.69 4.55
CA LEU A 176 3.41 -10.09 4.93
C LEU A 176 3.94 -10.30 6.35
N ALA A 177 4.50 -9.27 6.97
CA ALA A 177 5.07 -9.38 8.30
C ALA A 177 4.89 -8.10 9.11
N SER A 178 4.83 -8.27 10.42
CA SER A 178 4.82 -7.18 11.40
C SER A 178 5.90 -7.46 12.43
N ASN A 179 6.49 -6.39 12.98
CA ASN A 179 7.56 -6.46 13.97
C ASN A 179 8.76 -7.33 13.54
N THR A 180 9.15 -7.20 12.29
CA THR A 180 10.28 -7.96 11.70
C THR A 180 11.60 -7.35 12.16
N VAL A 181 12.42 -8.16 12.83
CA VAL A 181 13.74 -7.74 13.34
C VAL A 181 14.91 -8.27 12.50
N THR A 182 14.64 -8.94 11.37
CA THR A 182 15.65 -9.48 10.47
C THR A 182 15.80 -8.63 9.21
N ASN A 183 17.04 -8.46 8.75
CA ASN A 183 17.33 -7.71 7.52
C ASN A 183 17.05 -8.51 6.23
N GLU A 184 16.78 -9.80 6.33
CA GLU A 184 16.59 -10.71 5.18
C GLU A 184 15.20 -10.59 4.55
N TYR A 185 14.22 -10.17 5.33
CA TYR A 185 12.82 -10.07 4.91
C TYR A 185 12.62 -9.18 3.68
N TYR A 186 13.10 -7.93 3.75
CA TYR A 186 12.84 -6.94 2.70
C TYR A 186 13.50 -7.25 1.36
N PRO A 187 14.77 -7.73 1.29
CA PRO A 187 15.36 -8.18 0.04
C PRO A 187 14.60 -9.34 -0.62
N MET A 188 14.12 -10.31 0.17
CA MET A 188 13.31 -11.43 -0.35
C MET A 188 11.96 -10.93 -0.87
N LEU A 189 11.27 -10.09 -0.11
CA LEU A 189 10.01 -9.48 -0.53
C LEU A 189 10.19 -8.67 -1.81
N ALA A 190 11.21 -7.82 -1.86
CA ALA A 190 11.51 -7.01 -3.03
C ALA A 190 11.74 -7.89 -4.26
N LYS A 191 12.54 -8.96 -4.15
CA LYS A 191 12.77 -9.90 -5.25
C LYS A 191 11.47 -10.47 -5.79
N ILE A 192 10.61 -10.99 -4.92
CA ILE A 192 9.30 -11.56 -5.30
C ILE A 192 8.44 -10.51 -6.02
N LEU A 193 8.37 -9.29 -5.50
CA LEU A 193 7.55 -8.24 -6.09
C LEU A 193 8.11 -7.73 -7.42
N PHE A 194 9.44 -7.67 -7.60
CA PHE A 194 10.04 -7.34 -8.88
C PHE A 194 9.80 -8.43 -9.93
N GLU A 195 9.93 -9.71 -9.56
CA GLU A 195 9.62 -10.84 -10.46
C GLU A 195 8.14 -10.83 -10.86
N LEU A 196 7.24 -10.59 -9.91
CA LEU A 196 5.81 -10.42 -10.18
C LEU A 196 5.55 -9.23 -11.12
N ALA A 197 6.21 -8.09 -10.91
CA ALA A 197 6.03 -6.90 -11.75
C ALA A 197 6.42 -7.18 -13.21
N VAL A 198 7.51 -7.91 -13.45
CA VAL A 198 7.93 -8.34 -14.79
C VAL A 198 6.87 -9.23 -15.42
N LYS A 199 6.44 -10.27 -14.68
CA LYS A 199 5.40 -11.21 -15.13
C LYS A 199 4.10 -10.48 -15.48
N LEU A 200 3.59 -9.62 -14.61
CA LEU A 200 2.36 -8.87 -14.84
C LEU A 200 2.46 -7.93 -16.05
N LYS A 201 3.61 -7.28 -16.24
CA LYS A 201 3.85 -6.46 -17.42
C LYS A 201 3.81 -7.29 -18.70
N GLU A 202 4.41 -8.46 -18.72
CA GLU A 202 4.42 -9.36 -19.88
C GLU A 202 3.02 -9.91 -20.20
N GLU A 203 2.27 -10.33 -19.17
CA GLU A 203 0.95 -10.98 -19.34
C GLU A 203 -0.19 -9.99 -19.61
N THR A 204 -0.10 -8.76 -19.10
CA THR A 204 -1.21 -7.80 -19.16
C THR A 204 -0.87 -6.54 -19.95
N GLY A 205 0.41 -6.31 -20.24
CA GLY A 205 0.90 -5.09 -20.87
C GLY A 205 0.65 -3.81 -20.04
N VAL A 206 0.50 -3.94 -18.70
CA VAL A 206 0.31 -2.78 -17.81
C VAL A 206 1.65 -2.10 -17.50
N HIS A 207 1.59 -0.82 -17.17
CA HIS A 207 2.74 -0.09 -16.65
C HIS A 207 2.77 -0.15 -15.12
N ILE A 208 3.75 -0.86 -14.57
CA ILE A 208 4.00 -0.89 -13.13
C ILE A 208 4.74 0.40 -12.74
N ALA A 209 4.01 1.31 -12.11
CA ALA A 209 4.52 2.63 -11.74
C ALA A 209 5.31 2.60 -10.44
N PHE A 210 4.92 1.74 -9.49
CA PHE A 210 5.61 1.61 -8.21
C PHE A 210 5.40 0.23 -7.57
N ILE A 211 6.31 -0.10 -6.65
CA ILE A 211 6.24 -1.27 -5.78
C ILE A 211 6.31 -0.77 -4.34
N ASN A 212 5.29 -1.11 -3.54
CA ASN A 212 5.21 -0.78 -2.13
C ASN A 212 5.63 -2.01 -1.30
N LEU A 213 6.78 -1.92 -0.67
CA LEU A 213 7.32 -2.98 0.19
C LEU A 213 6.64 -3.04 1.57
N SER A 214 5.71 -2.10 1.82
CA SER A 214 5.04 -1.97 3.11
C SER A 214 6.00 -1.66 4.27
N GLY A 215 5.54 -1.88 5.49
CA GLY A 215 6.26 -1.63 6.73
C GLY A 215 6.45 -2.90 7.55
N GLY A 216 6.29 -2.77 8.86
CA GLY A 216 6.43 -3.90 9.79
C GLY A 216 7.86 -4.06 10.32
N ILE A 217 8.69 -3.02 10.18
CA ILE A 217 10.04 -3.00 10.79
C ILE A 217 9.86 -3.03 12.31
N GLY A 218 10.44 -4.04 12.93
CA GLY A 218 10.42 -4.24 14.36
C GLY A 218 11.62 -3.63 15.08
N ILE A 219 11.48 -3.53 16.39
CA ILE A 219 12.57 -3.19 17.30
C ILE A 219 12.73 -4.30 18.32
N PRO A 220 13.95 -4.65 18.74
CA PRO A 220 14.15 -5.55 19.86
C PRO A 220 13.68 -4.87 21.14
N TYR A 221 12.86 -5.56 21.93
CA TYR A 221 12.41 -5.13 23.27
C TYR A 221 13.35 -5.64 24.34
#